data_46f35e9cfdb564133ea3bda6ecc55a7a
#
_entry.id   46f35e9cfdb564133ea3bda6ecc55a7a
#
_cell.length_a   1.000
_cell.length_b   1.000
_cell.length_c   1.000
_cell.angle_alpha   90.00
_cell.angle_beta   90.00
_cell.angle_gamma   90.00
#
_symmetry.space_group_name_H-M   'P 1'
#
loop_
_entity.id
_entity.type
_entity.pdbx_description
1 polymer ?
#
loop_
_entity_poly.entity_id
_entity_poly.type
_entity_poly.pdbx_seq_one_letter_code
_entity_poly.pdbx_strand_id
1 'polypeptide(L)'
;VVYNFGTFDFNTPNFLAEFVKGNLNYFLSVDYFQNFILQYQYEGRSIKEQVLNLTAAEKLKWQNALQKNLEGNNRYYLYNFITDNCTTRVKDGLYQFTSNQVPASDIKSFRVHVVEAPYQQGIPWIGLGIDLLLGAVSDEAPSPFQAGFLPDLLYDQIASVSSTNSFRLVV
;
A
#
# COMPACT_ATOMS: atom_id res chain seq x y z
N VAL A 1 -2.10 16.32 8.14
CA VAL A 1 -3.11 15.68 7.28
C VAL A 1 -2.57 14.35 6.80
N VAL A 2 -3.39 13.29 6.81
CA VAL A 2 -3.08 11.95 6.31
C VAL A 2 -3.95 11.67 5.09
N TYR A 3 -3.32 11.24 4.01
CA TYR A 3 -3.99 10.73 2.82
C TYR A 3 -4.02 9.20 2.89
N ASN A 4 -5.20 8.60 2.98
CA ASN A 4 -5.37 7.17 3.16
C ASN A 4 -6.03 6.54 1.91
N PHE A 5 -5.27 5.74 1.17
CA PHE A 5 -5.77 4.98 0.02
C PHE A 5 -6.46 3.67 0.42
N GLY A 6 -6.40 3.26 1.68
CA GLY A 6 -6.96 2.00 2.17
C GLY A 6 -8.41 2.10 2.67
N THR A 7 -9.15 3.14 2.30
CA THR A 7 -10.53 3.32 2.77
C THR A 7 -11.52 2.64 1.84
N PHE A 8 -12.50 1.94 2.41
CA PHE A 8 -13.58 1.25 1.69
C PHE A 8 -14.85 1.21 2.55
N ASP A 9 -15.98 0.85 1.94
CA ASP A 9 -17.26 0.74 2.64
C ASP A 9 -17.58 -0.73 2.96
N PHE A 10 -17.60 -1.07 4.23
CA PHE A 10 -18.00 -2.41 4.72
C PHE A 10 -19.46 -2.76 4.46
N ASN A 11 -20.33 -1.76 4.22
CA ASN A 11 -21.74 -1.98 3.92
C ASN A 11 -21.99 -2.35 2.44
N THR A 12 -20.94 -2.46 1.64
CA THR A 12 -21.04 -2.91 0.24
C THR A 12 -21.71 -4.29 0.20
N PRO A 13 -22.82 -4.46 -0.54
CA PRO A 13 -23.47 -5.76 -0.67
C PRO A 13 -22.50 -6.82 -1.22
N ASN A 14 -22.53 -8.01 -0.64
CA ASN A 14 -21.64 -9.11 -1.02
C ASN A 14 -20.14 -8.78 -0.91
N PHE A 15 -19.75 -7.97 0.05
CA PHE A 15 -18.39 -7.44 0.25
C PHE A 15 -17.29 -8.47 -0.06
N LEU A 16 -17.34 -9.65 0.55
CA LEU A 16 -16.34 -10.70 0.34
C LEU A 16 -16.27 -11.18 -1.12
N ALA A 17 -17.42 -11.35 -1.76
CA ALA A 17 -17.46 -11.78 -3.16
C ALA A 17 -16.91 -10.70 -4.10
N GLU A 18 -17.22 -9.44 -3.85
CA GLU A 18 -16.70 -8.31 -4.64
C GLU A 18 -15.19 -8.10 -4.39
N PHE A 19 -14.72 -8.29 -3.16
CA PHE A 19 -13.29 -8.28 -2.85
C PHE A 19 -12.52 -9.35 -3.64
N VAL A 20 -13.02 -10.60 -3.60
CA VAL A 20 -12.40 -11.73 -4.31
C VAL A 20 -12.39 -11.54 -5.82
N LYS A 21 -13.44 -10.94 -6.37
CA LYS A 21 -13.54 -10.63 -7.81
C LYS A 21 -12.69 -9.43 -8.24
N GLY A 22 -12.11 -8.68 -7.31
CA GLY A 22 -11.43 -7.42 -7.62
C GLY A 22 -12.36 -6.28 -8.03
N ASN A 23 -13.62 -6.34 -7.61
CA ASN A 23 -14.66 -5.34 -7.93
C ASN A 23 -14.95 -4.41 -6.74
N LEU A 24 -14.24 -4.56 -5.63
CA LEU A 24 -14.48 -3.72 -4.48
C LEU A 24 -13.93 -2.32 -4.70
N ASN A 25 -14.79 -1.32 -4.53
CA ASN A 25 -14.39 0.08 -4.61
C ASN A 25 -13.68 0.53 -3.34
N TYR A 26 -12.44 0.94 -3.51
CA TYR A 26 -11.66 1.68 -2.52
C TYR A 26 -11.62 3.16 -2.88
N PHE A 27 -11.28 4.00 -1.93
CA PHE A 27 -11.16 5.43 -2.19
C PHE A 27 -10.11 6.11 -1.32
N LEU A 28 -9.56 7.20 -1.84
CA LEU A 28 -8.70 8.10 -1.10
C LEU A 28 -9.52 8.90 -0.09
N SER A 29 -9.20 8.77 1.19
CA SER A 29 -9.74 9.61 2.25
C SER A 29 -8.66 10.51 2.86
N VAL A 30 -9.10 11.52 3.58
CA VAL A 30 -8.22 12.48 4.27
C VAL A 30 -8.66 12.58 5.71
N ASP A 31 -7.71 12.54 6.63
CA ASP A 31 -7.97 12.71 8.05
C ASP A 31 -6.88 13.57 8.71
N TYR A 32 -7.14 14.04 9.91
CA TYR A 32 -6.12 14.65 10.76
C TYR A 32 -5.19 13.58 11.32
N PHE A 33 -3.89 13.88 11.34
CA PHE A 33 -2.87 12.94 11.82
C PHE A 33 -3.15 12.44 13.25
N GLN A 34 -3.66 13.31 14.13
CA GLN A 34 -3.99 12.94 15.50
C GLN A 34 -5.12 11.90 15.57
N ASN A 35 -6.19 12.06 14.78
CA ASN A 35 -7.28 11.10 14.74
C ASN A 35 -6.81 9.75 14.23
N PHE A 36 -6.00 9.78 13.17
CA PHE A 36 -5.40 8.57 12.59
C PHE A 36 -4.58 7.78 13.63
N ILE A 37 -3.71 8.46 14.38
CA ILE A 37 -2.91 7.82 15.44
C ILE A 37 -3.81 7.23 16.54
N LEU A 38 -4.79 8.00 17.03
CA LEU A 38 -5.70 7.56 18.07
C LEU A 38 -6.52 6.33 17.65
N GLN A 39 -6.97 6.30 16.40
CA GLN A 39 -7.70 5.16 15.85
C GLN A 39 -6.84 3.90 15.87
N TYR A 40 -5.59 3.98 15.36
CA TYR A 40 -4.67 2.85 15.32
C TYR A 40 -4.31 2.33 16.72
N GLN A 41 -4.11 3.26 17.68
CA GLN A 41 -3.88 2.89 19.08
C GLN A 41 -5.10 2.18 19.69
N TYR A 42 -6.31 2.68 19.44
CA TYR A 42 -7.54 2.05 19.92
C TYR A 42 -7.75 0.65 19.32
N GLU A 43 -7.41 0.46 18.08
CA GLU A 43 -7.50 -0.82 17.37
C GLU A 43 -6.32 -1.78 17.67
N GLY A 44 -5.33 -1.34 18.46
CA GLY A 44 -4.12 -2.14 18.76
C GLY A 44 -3.23 -2.38 17.54
N ARG A 45 -3.23 -1.47 16.56
CA ARG A 45 -2.47 -1.56 15.30
C ARG A 45 -1.19 -0.75 15.37
N SER A 46 -0.12 -1.28 14.79
CA SER A 46 1.18 -0.60 14.71
C SER A 46 1.25 0.34 13.50
N ILE A 47 2.05 1.40 13.63
CA ILE A 47 2.37 2.33 12.54
C ILE A 47 3.87 2.39 12.36
N LYS A 48 4.35 2.16 11.14
CA LYS A 48 5.73 2.42 10.73
C LYS A 48 5.77 3.70 9.92
N GLU A 49 6.59 4.67 10.32
CA GLU A 49 6.74 5.94 9.62
C GLU A 49 8.11 6.04 8.96
N GLN A 50 8.14 6.46 7.70
CA GLN A 50 9.36 6.82 6.99
C GLN A 50 9.33 8.29 6.59
N VAL A 51 10.33 9.05 7.01
CA VAL A 51 10.49 10.45 6.59
C VAL A 51 11.31 10.49 5.31
N LEU A 52 10.72 10.98 4.24
CA LEU A 52 11.35 11.07 2.93
C LEU A 52 12.07 12.41 2.75
N ASN A 53 13.30 12.38 2.24
CA ASN A 53 14.05 13.59 1.91
C ASN A 53 13.66 14.13 0.52
N LEU A 54 12.49 14.75 0.46
CA LEU A 54 11.96 15.31 -0.77
C LEU A 54 12.25 16.81 -0.83
N THR A 55 12.58 17.30 -2.02
CA THR A 55 12.68 18.72 -2.32
C THR A 55 11.30 19.40 -2.19
N ALA A 56 11.30 20.71 -2.01
CA ALA A 56 10.06 21.48 -1.96
C ALA A 56 9.22 21.33 -3.24
N ALA A 57 9.88 21.25 -4.39
CA ALA A 57 9.20 21.05 -5.68
C ALA A 57 8.53 19.66 -5.79
N GLU A 58 9.18 18.60 -5.34
CA GLU A 58 8.62 17.24 -5.31
C GLU A 58 7.42 17.15 -4.35
N LYS A 59 7.56 17.73 -3.15
CA LYS A 59 6.45 17.81 -2.18
C LYS A 59 5.24 18.51 -2.77
N LEU A 60 5.43 19.65 -3.43
CA LEU A 60 4.34 20.40 -4.04
C LEU A 60 3.68 19.62 -5.19
N LYS A 61 4.48 19.00 -6.07
CA LYS A 61 3.94 18.17 -7.16
C LYS A 61 3.09 17.01 -6.62
N TRP A 62 3.59 16.30 -5.62
CA TRP A 62 2.86 15.17 -5.03
C TRP A 62 1.60 15.64 -4.30
N GLN A 63 1.69 16.73 -3.54
CA GLN A 63 0.52 17.31 -2.87
C GLN A 63 -0.56 17.72 -3.87
N ASN A 64 -0.21 18.38 -4.97
CA ASN A 64 -1.17 18.75 -6.01
C ASN A 64 -1.82 17.53 -6.66
N ALA A 65 -1.07 16.45 -6.89
CA ALA A 65 -1.61 15.19 -7.40
C ALA A 65 -2.59 14.53 -6.42
N LEU A 66 -2.30 14.53 -5.13
CA LEU A 66 -3.19 14.03 -4.08
C LEU A 66 -4.48 14.86 -3.99
N GLN A 67 -4.38 16.18 -4.09
CA GLN A 67 -5.56 17.06 -4.14
C GLN A 67 -6.43 16.76 -5.37
N LYS A 68 -5.81 16.61 -6.54
CA LYS A 68 -6.54 16.23 -7.76
C LYS A 68 -7.21 14.85 -7.64
N ASN A 69 -6.56 13.91 -6.95
CA ASN A 69 -7.16 12.59 -6.69
C ASN A 69 -8.38 12.65 -5.76
N LEU A 70 -8.51 13.67 -4.93
CA LEU A 70 -9.70 13.84 -4.08
C LEU A 70 -10.92 14.37 -4.84
N GLU A 71 -10.74 14.89 -6.06
CA GLU A 71 -11.80 15.53 -6.83
C GLU A 71 -12.71 14.50 -7.53
N GLY A 72 -14.01 14.57 -7.24
CA GLY A 72 -15.03 13.79 -7.92
C GLY A 72 -14.76 12.28 -7.93
N ASN A 73 -14.81 11.68 -9.11
CA ASN A 73 -14.60 10.24 -9.29
C ASN A 73 -13.14 9.80 -9.23
N ASN A 74 -12.19 10.73 -9.30
CA ASN A 74 -10.76 10.40 -9.27
C ASN A 74 -10.33 9.73 -7.96
N ARG A 75 -11.09 9.98 -6.88
CA ARG A 75 -10.81 9.40 -5.56
C ARG A 75 -11.06 7.90 -5.47
N TYR A 76 -11.88 7.33 -6.34
CA TYR A 76 -12.27 5.92 -6.31
C TYR A 76 -11.40 5.08 -7.23
N TYR A 77 -11.14 3.82 -6.81
CA TYR A 77 -10.46 2.83 -7.64
C TYR A 77 -10.95 1.42 -7.33
N LEU A 78 -10.89 0.54 -8.32
CA LEU A 78 -11.18 -0.87 -8.12
C LEU A 78 -9.96 -1.55 -7.51
N TYR A 79 -10.15 -2.11 -6.33
CA TYR A 79 -9.08 -2.76 -5.60
C TYR A 79 -8.64 -4.05 -6.29
N ASN A 80 -7.35 -4.16 -6.58
CA ASN A 80 -6.69 -5.39 -6.98
C ASN A 80 -5.51 -5.66 -6.06
N PHE A 81 -5.50 -6.84 -5.44
CA PHE A 81 -4.52 -7.19 -4.42
C PHE A 81 -3.06 -7.03 -4.87
N ILE A 82 -2.75 -7.35 -6.13
CA ILE A 82 -1.38 -7.33 -6.68
C ILE A 82 -1.09 -6.00 -7.38
N THR A 83 -2.02 -5.52 -8.22
CA THR A 83 -1.71 -4.48 -9.21
C THR A 83 -2.24 -3.10 -8.86
N ASP A 84 -3.32 -2.99 -8.08
CA ASP A 84 -3.92 -1.70 -7.71
C ASP A 84 -4.49 -1.74 -6.29
N ASN A 85 -3.62 -1.54 -5.31
CA ASN A 85 -3.96 -1.50 -3.90
C ASN A 85 -3.45 -0.22 -3.22
N CYS A 86 -3.72 -0.03 -1.93
CA CYS A 86 -3.28 1.15 -1.19
C CYS A 86 -1.76 1.37 -1.23
N THR A 87 -0.97 0.30 -1.20
CA THR A 87 0.49 0.37 -1.27
C THR A 87 0.97 0.76 -2.66
N THR A 88 0.41 0.14 -3.72
CA THR A 88 0.80 0.46 -5.09
C THR A 88 0.45 1.90 -5.44
N ARG A 89 -0.68 2.44 -4.94
CA ARG A 89 -1.05 3.86 -5.12
C ARG A 89 -0.04 4.81 -4.49
N VAL A 90 0.45 4.51 -3.29
CA VAL A 90 1.50 5.30 -2.64
C VAL A 90 2.83 5.17 -3.39
N LYS A 91 3.20 3.95 -3.78
CA LYS A 91 4.41 3.66 -4.56
C LYS A 91 4.43 4.42 -5.89
N ASP A 92 3.33 4.36 -6.65
CA ASP A 92 3.21 5.02 -7.94
C ASP A 92 3.36 6.54 -7.79
N GLY A 93 2.72 7.14 -6.78
CA GLY A 93 2.91 8.55 -6.46
C GLY A 93 4.36 8.89 -6.09
N LEU A 94 4.99 8.04 -5.27
CA LEU A 94 6.38 8.25 -4.87
C LEU A 94 7.32 8.28 -6.08
N TYR A 95 7.28 7.27 -6.93
CA TYR A 95 8.20 7.17 -8.07
C TYR A 95 7.83 8.12 -9.24
N GLN A 96 6.57 8.52 -9.36
CA GLN A 96 6.15 9.49 -10.38
C GLN A 96 6.53 10.93 -10.05
N PHE A 97 6.46 11.32 -8.79
CA PHE A 97 6.58 12.73 -8.38
C PHE A 97 7.91 13.04 -7.69
N THR A 98 8.76 12.06 -7.48
CA THR A 98 10.06 12.22 -6.85
C THR A 98 11.19 11.73 -7.76
N SER A 99 12.42 12.09 -7.41
CA SER A 99 13.63 11.61 -8.09
C SER A 99 14.12 10.25 -7.59
N ASN A 100 13.38 9.59 -6.72
CA ASN A 100 13.76 8.28 -6.21
C ASN A 100 13.78 7.23 -7.34
N GLN A 101 14.78 6.38 -7.31
CA GLN A 101 14.90 5.28 -8.26
C GLN A 101 14.39 3.98 -7.65
N VAL A 102 13.80 3.13 -8.48
CA VAL A 102 13.39 1.78 -8.06
C VAL A 102 14.64 0.94 -7.84
N PRO A 103 14.85 0.39 -6.63
CA PRO A 103 16.01 -0.47 -6.39
C PRO A 103 15.89 -1.78 -7.14
N ALA A 104 17.03 -2.39 -7.45
CA ALA A 104 17.05 -3.79 -7.84
C ALA A 104 16.57 -4.62 -6.63
N SER A 105 15.59 -5.49 -6.84
CA SER A 105 15.08 -6.39 -5.81
C SER A 105 15.34 -7.84 -6.16
N ASP A 106 15.48 -8.67 -5.15
CA ASP A 106 15.49 -10.12 -5.31
C ASP A 106 14.08 -10.57 -5.75
N ILE A 107 13.99 -11.20 -6.92
CA ILE A 107 12.71 -11.39 -7.61
C ILE A 107 12.15 -12.76 -7.25
N LYS A 108 11.42 -12.84 -6.14
CA LYS A 108 10.52 -13.96 -5.85
C LYS A 108 9.17 -13.70 -6.51
N SER A 109 8.37 -14.74 -6.77
CA SER A 109 7.01 -14.55 -7.27
C SER A 109 6.12 -13.79 -6.29
N PHE A 110 5.07 -13.16 -6.79
CA PHE A 110 4.09 -12.48 -5.93
C PHE A 110 3.55 -13.41 -4.83
N ARG A 111 3.27 -14.66 -5.15
CA ARG A 111 2.80 -15.69 -4.21
C ARG A 111 3.76 -15.89 -3.05
N VAL A 112 5.04 -16.02 -3.32
CA VAL A 112 6.07 -16.22 -2.29
C VAL A 112 6.13 -15.02 -1.35
N HIS A 113 6.09 -13.82 -1.88
CA HIS A 113 6.06 -12.61 -1.05
C HIS A 113 4.83 -12.54 -0.14
N VAL A 114 3.66 -12.97 -0.63
CA VAL A 114 2.43 -12.98 0.18
C VAL A 114 2.49 -14.05 1.26
N VAL A 115 2.93 -15.26 0.94
CA VAL A 115 3.00 -16.40 1.88
C VAL A 115 4.06 -16.17 2.97
N GLU A 116 5.19 -15.56 2.62
CA GLU A 116 6.26 -15.24 3.59
C GLU A 116 5.97 -13.98 4.41
N ALA A 117 4.90 -13.24 4.10
CA ALA A 117 4.59 -12.00 4.81
C ALA A 117 4.34 -12.23 6.31
N PRO A 118 4.91 -11.41 7.20
CA PRO A 118 4.87 -11.62 8.66
C PRO A 118 3.46 -11.74 9.24
N TYR A 119 2.48 -11.07 8.64
CA TYR A 119 1.08 -11.07 9.11
C TYR A 119 0.33 -12.38 8.82
N GLN A 120 0.90 -13.30 8.05
CA GLN A 120 0.34 -14.63 7.80
C GLN A 120 0.89 -15.71 8.76
N GLN A 121 1.93 -15.38 9.51
CA GLN A 121 2.54 -16.33 10.44
C GLN A 121 1.57 -16.67 11.58
N GLY A 122 1.30 -17.95 11.75
CA GLY A 122 0.43 -18.47 12.82
C GLY A 122 -1.02 -18.75 12.44
N ILE A 123 -1.46 -18.46 11.22
CA ILE A 123 -2.82 -18.73 10.76
C ILE A 123 -2.80 -19.48 9.40
N PRO A 124 -2.44 -20.77 9.36
CA PRO A 124 -2.22 -21.51 8.11
C PRO A 124 -3.42 -21.55 7.16
N TRP A 125 -4.63 -21.59 7.70
CA TRP A 125 -5.87 -21.64 6.91
C TRP A 125 -6.15 -20.35 6.15
N ILE A 126 -5.77 -19.20 6.71
CA ILE A 126 -5.87 -17.90 6.01
C ILE A 126 -4.88 -17.87 4.86
N GLY A 127 -3.64 -18.33 5.09
CA GLY A 127 -2.64 -18.44 4.03
C GLY A 127 -3.12 -19.31 2.87
N LEU A 128 -3.69 -20.48 3.16
CA LEU A 128 -4.26 -21.37 2.13
C LEU A 128 -5.42 -20.70 1.37
N GLY A 129 -6.30 -19.99 2.08
CA GLY A 129 -7.41 -19.26 1.46
C GLY A 129 -6.93 -18.16 0.51
N ILE A 130 -5.98 -17.38 0.94
CA ILE A 130 -5.35 -16.31 0.11
C ILE A 130 -4.63 -16.95 -1.09
N ASP A 131 -3.91 -18.04 -0.89
CA ASP A 131 -3.18 -18.74 -1.93
C ASP A 131 -4.10 -19.24 -3.05
N LEU A 132 -5.26 -19.79 -2.70
CA LEU A 132 -6.29 -20.20 -3.66
C LEU A 132 -6.92 -19.01 -4.40
N LEU A 133 -7.06 -17.85 -3.74
CA LEU A 133 -7.68 -16.65 -4.30
C LEU A 133 -6.76 -15.88 -5.25
N LEU A 134 -5.44 -15.96 -5.06
CA LEU A 134 -4.48 -15.20 -5.85
C LEU A 134 -4.39 -15.64 -7.32
N GLY A 135 -4.77 -16.88 -7.63
CA GLY A 135 -4.75 -17.40 -9.00
C GLY A 135 -3.35 -17.48 -9.64
N ALA A 136 -3.30 -17.81 -10.92
CA ALA A 136 -2.04 -18.04 -11.64
C ALA A 136 -1.16 -16.77 -11.80
N VAL A 137 -1.74 -15.59 -11.80
CA VAL A 137 -1.00 -14.31 -11.89
C VAL A 137 0.00 -14.15 -10.74
N SER A 138 -0.29 -14.73 -9.58
CA SER A 138 0.60 -14.66 -8.42
C SER A 138 1.86 -15.50 -8.54
N ASP A 139 1.92 -16.44 -9.48
CA ASP A 139 3.10 -17.28 -9.73
C ASP A 139 4.15 -16.56 -10.58
N GLU A 140 3.78 -15.44 -11.19
CA GLU A 140 4.70 -14.61 -11.96
C GLU A 140 5.69 -13.89 -11.04
N ALA A 141 6.90 -13.68 -11.56
CA ALA A 141 7.90 -12.85 -10.90
C ALA A 141 7.59 -11.36 -11.17
N PRO A 142 7.47 -10.52 -10.13
CA PRO A 142 7.28 -9.08 -10.31
C PRO A 142 8.53 -8.45 -10.95
N SER A 143 8.33 -7.40 -11.74
CA SER A 143 9.43 -6.47 -12.04
C SER A 143 9.90 -5.78 -10.74
N PRO A 144 11.11 -5.18 -10.71
CA PRO A 144 11.55 -4.42 -9.53
C PRO A 144 10.54 -3.38 -9.05
N PHE A 145 9.88 -2.70 -9.99
CA PHE A 145 8.83 -1.73 -9.66
C PHE A 145 7.61 -2.39 -9.03
N GLN A 146 7.17 -3.53 -9.54
CA GLN A 146 6.01 -4.25 -9.02
C GLN A 146 6.27 -4.92 -7.67
N ALA A 147 7.52 -5.25 -7.34
CA ALA A 147 7.89 -5.93 -6.10
C ALA A 147 7.45 -5.16 -4.84
N GLY A 148 7.34 -3.84 -4.89
CA GLY A 148 6.82 -3.01 -3.79
C GLY A 148 5.29 -2.97 -3.69
N PHE A 149 4.58 -4.07 -3.91
CA PHE A 149 3.11 -4.12 -3.86
C PHE A 149 2.54 -4.34 -2.44
N LEU A 150 3.35 -4.81 -1.50
CA LEU A 150 3.00 -4.93 -0.08
C LEU A 150 3.65 -3.82 0.75
N PRO A 151 3.03 -3.40 1.87
CA PRO A 151 3.55 -2.33 2.70
C PRO A 151 4.98 -2.54 3.19
N ASP A 152 5.31 -3.74 3.67
CA ASP A 152 6.66 -4.05 4.17
C ASP A 152 7.68 -4.05 3.04
N LEU A 153 7.33 -4.58 1.86
CA LEU A 153 8.22 -4.59 0.70
C LEU A 153 8.49 -3.17 0.18
N LEU A 154 7.47 -2.31 0.13
CA LEU A 154 7.66 -0.91 -0.24
C LEU A 154 8.51 -0.17 0.79
N TYR A 155 8.27 -0.44 2.08
CA TYR A 155 9.06 0.12 3.17
C TYR A 155 10.55 -0.21 3.00
N ASP A 156 10.88 -1.47 2.73
CA ASP A 156 12.26 -1.95 2.55
C ASP A 156 12.87 -1.38 1.25
N GLN A 157 12.09 -1.29 0.16
CA GLN A 157 12.53 -0.64 -1.08
C GLN A 157 12.92 0.82 -0.84
N ILE A 158 12.09 1.59 -0.14
CA ILE A 158 12.37 2.98 0.18
C ILE A 158 13.60 3.09 1.07
N ALA A 159 13.73 2.22 2.07
CA ALA A 159 14.88 2.21 2.98
C ALA A 159 16.21 1.95 2.25
N SER A 160 16.20 1.13 1.20
CA SER A 160 17.41 0.77 0.45
C SER A 160 17.94 1.88 -0.45
N VAL A 161 17.08 2.81 -0.90
CA VAL A 161 17.48 3.90 -1.83
C VAL A 161 17.52 5.28 -1.18
N SER A 162 16.84 5.47 -0.06
CA SER A 162 16.83 6.75 0.63
C SER A 162 18.01 6.87 1.59
N SER A 163 18.82 7.92 1.38
CA SER A 163 19.81 8.37 2.35
C SER A 163 19.18 8.98 3.62
N THR A 164 17.90 8.84 3.81
CA THR A 164 17.11 9.46 4.86
C THR A 164 16.69 8.46 5.90
N ASN A 165 17.26 8.59 7.02
CA ASN A 165 17.25 7.63 8.11
C ASN A 165 16.54 8.16 9.36
N SER A 166 15.27 8.51 9.27
CA SER A 166 14.47 8.59 10.47
C SER A 166 13.28 7.64 10.36
N PHE A 167 13.40 6.51 11.03
CA PHE A 167 12.32 5.55 11.21
C PHE A 167 11.67 5.80 12.56
N ARG A 168 10.38 5.91 12.60
CA ARG A 168 9.62 5.98 13.83
C ARG A 168 8.61 4.85 13.85
N LEU A 169 8.73 3.97 14.83
CA LEU A 169 7.67 3.02 15.17
C LEU A 169 6.77 3.70 16.22
N VAL A 170 5.51 3.86 15.90
CA VAL A 170 4.48 4.26 16.84
C VAL A 170 3.70 3.01 17.20
N VAL A 171 3.77 2.61 18.45
CA VAL A 171 3.06 1.46 19.01
C VAL A 171 1.84 1.97 19.77
#